data_a074f261a5448966423364814f11e7aa
#
_entry.id   a074f261a5448966423364814f11e7aa
#
_cell.length_a   1.000
_cell.length_b   1.000
_cell.length_c   1.000
_cell.angle_alpha   90.00
_cell.angle_beta   90.00
_cell.angle_gamma   90.00
#
_symmetry.space_group_name_H-M   'P 1'
#
loop_
_entity.id
_entity.type
_entity.pdbx_description
1 polymer ?
#
loop_
_entity_poly.entity_id
_entity_poly.type
_entity_poly.pdbx_seq_one_letter_code
_entity_poly.pdbx_strand_id
1 'polypeptide(L)'
;MTDVDKWVEIAKRCKYLPEDDLRELCNIVCDLLLEEPNVQPVQTPVTVCGDIHGQFYDLEELFNIGGHVPQTKGNHETSQITKVYGFYDECFNKYGNANAWKDCCRVFDLLTVAALIDEAVLCVHGGLSPEISMLDQIRCIDRNQQIPHKGAFCDLLCYVTELFMNYNNLDLICRAHQLVNEGYKYMFDKRLVTVWSAPNYCYRCGNVASIMEFKTASFSIAKLFQAVPDSEREVPPQLTTPYFL
;
A
#
# COMPACT_ATOMS: atom_id res chain seq x y z
N MET A 1 9.60 6.44 27.03
CA MET A 1 8.87 6.51 25.75
C MET A 1 9.88 6.99 24.71
N THR A 2 10.12 6.22 23.68
CA THR A 2 11.01 6.59 22.58
C THR A 2 10.39 7.74 21.78
N ASP A 3 11.17 8.42 20.93
CA ASP A 3 10.59 9.49 20.11
C ASP A 3 9.57 8.91 19.11
N VAL A 4 9.80 7.69 18.62
CA VAL A 4 8.84 6.96 17.76
C VAL A 4 7.49 6.74 18.46
N ASP A 5 7.48 6.35 19.75
CA ASP A 5 6.24 6.17 20.51
C ASP A 5 5.44 7.48 20.60
N LYS A 6 6.14 8.63 20.80
CA LYS A 6 5.50 9.94 20.84
C LYS A 6 4.90 10.31 19.47
N TRP A 7 5.62 10.02 18.39
CA TRP A 7 5.15 10.28 17.02
C TRP A 7 3.90 9.46 16.67
N VAL A 8 3.86 8.19 17.08
CA VAL A 8 2.67 7.34 16.94
C VAL A 8 1.47 7.93 17.69
N GLU A 9 1.66 8.41 18.92
CA GLU A 9 0.57 9.03 19.68
C GLU A 9 0.07 10.37 19.07
N ILE A 10 0.94 11.13 18.42
CA ILE A 10 0.55 12.33 17.65
C ILE A 10 -0.27 11.93 16.43
N ALA A 11 0.19 10.92 15.68
CA ALA A 11 -0.49 10.43 14.48
C ALA A 11 -1.87 9.86 14.79
N LYS A 12 -2.02 9.06 15.85
CA LYS A 12 -3.31 8.53 16.32
C LYS A 12 -4.35 9.61 16.65
N ARG A 13 -3.91 10.81 16.98
CA ARG A 13 -4.80 11.97 17.19
C ARG A 13 -5.10 12.73 15.90
N CYS A 14 -4.84 12.15 14.74
CA CYS A 14 -4.99 12.76 13.42
C CYS A 14 -4.22 14.09 13.29
N LYS A 15 -3.03 14.19 13.92
CA LYS A 15 -2.17 15.36 13.87
C LYS A 15 -0.88 15.03 13.14
N TYR A 16 -0.37 16.00 12.38
CA TYR A 16 0.90 15.87 11.69
C TYR A 16 2.07 16.16 12.64
N LEU A 17 3.19 15.48 12.40
CA LEU A 17 4.42 15.68 13.16
C LEU A 17 5.04 17.05 12.86
N PRO A 18 5.81 17.64 13.80
CA PRO A 18 6.74 18.72 13.47
C PRO A 18 7.66 18.34 12.31
N GLU A 19 8.07 19.30 11.49
CA GLU A 19 8.85 19.03 10.26
C GLU A 19 10.15 18.28 10.55
N ASP A 20 10.87 18.66 11.61
CA ASP A 20 12.14 18.02 11.98
C ASP A 20 11.92 16.58 12.46
N ASP A 21 10.89 16.32 13.23
CA ASP A 21 10.52 14.98 13.69
C ASP A 21 10.11 14.08 12.49
N LEU A 22 9.34 14.63 11.53
CA LEU A 22 8.98 13.92 10.31
C LEU A 22 10.21 13.58 9.47
N ARG A 23 11.16 14.52 9.34
CA ARG A 23 12.42 14.29 8.63
C ARG A 23 13.25 13.19 9.29
N GLU A 24 13.36 13.21 10.62
CA GLU A 24 14.06 12.17 11.37
C GLU A 24 13.40 10.80 11.19
N LEU A 25 12.06 10.73 11.30
CA LEU A 25 11.31 9.51 11.02
C LEU A 25 11.56 9.00 9.59
N CYS A 26 11.49 9.87 8.58
CA CYS A 26 11.77 9.50 7.19
C CYS A 26 13.20 8.98 7.01
N ASN A 27 14.21 9.56 7.68
CA ASN A 27 15.58 9.06 7.62
C ASN A 27 15.69 7.66 8.21
N ILE A 28 15.13 7.42 9.40
CA ILE A 28 15.13 6.10 10.06
C ILE A 28 14.47 5.06 9.14
N VAL A 29 13.32 5.40 8.54
CA VAL A 29 12.61 4.49 7.63
C VAL A 29 13.42 4.25 6.35
N CYS A 30 14.05 5.27 5.77
CA CYS A 30 14.92 5.09 4.60
C CYS A 30 16.07 4.14 4.88
N ASP A 31 16.74 4.27 6.04
CA ASP A 31 17.85 3.40 6.42
C ASP A 31 17.39 1.94 6.55
N LEU A 32 16.23 1.69 7.16
CA LEU A 32 15.65 0.34 7.26
C LEU A 32 15.29 -0.22 5.87
N LEU A 33 14.64 0.58 5.03
CA LEU A 33 14.22 0.14 3.70
C LEU A 33 15.41 -0.17 2.77
N LEU A 34 16.55 0.50 2.94
CA LEU A 34 17.76 0.22 2.16
C LEU A 34 18.33 -1.18 2.44
N GLU A 35 18.09 -1.72 3.64
CA GLU A 35 18.50 -3.08 4.01
C GLU A 35 17.51 -4.15 3.52
N GLU A 36 16.29 -3.78 3.18
CA GLU A 36 15.25 -4.71 2.75
C GLU A 36 15.36 -5.10 1.26
N PRO A 37 15.08 -6.37 0.89
CA PRO A 37 15.04 -6.80 -0.51
C PRO A 37 13.80 -6.26 -1.23
N ASN A 38 13.83 -6.24 -2.58
CA ASN A 38 12.67 -5.89 -3.40
C ASN A 38 11.47 -6.83 -3.25
N VAL A 39 11.73 -8.09 -2.96
CA VAL A 39 10.75 -9.12 -2.63
C VAL A 39 10.96 -9.51 -1.18
N GLN A 40 10.13 -8.97 -0.30
CA GLN A 40 10.24 -9.20 1.14
C GLN A 40 9.71 -10.58 1.52
N PRO A 41 10.53 -11.46 2.12
CA PRO A 41 10.03 -12.74 2.62
C PRO A 41 9.20 -12.52 3.89
N VAL A 42 8.01 -13.12 3.92
CA VAL A 42 7.06 -13.00 5.03
C VAL A 42 6.59 -14.39 5.43
N GLN A 43 6.41 -14.61 6.73
CA GLN A 43 5.90 -15.88 7.25
C GLN A 43 4.47 -15.72 7.77
N THR A 44 3.67 -16.77 7.67
CA THR A 44 2.36 -16.83 8.30
C THR A 44 2.48 -17.06 9.82
N PRO A 45 1.52 -16.56 10.63
CA PRO A 45 0.31 -15.85 10.22
C PRO A 45 0.57 -14.37 9.86
N VAL A 46 -0.09 -13.87 8.82
CA VAL A 46 0.05 -12.48 8.38
C VAL A 46 -1.26 -11.93 7.83
N THR A 47 -1.50 -10.63 8.01
CA THR A 47 -2.61 -9.91 7.41
C THR A 47 -2.13 -9.07 6.22
N VAL A 48 -2.82 -9.20 5.09
CA VAL A 48 -2.58 -8.40 3.87
C VAL A 48 -3.74 -7.44 3.68
N CYS A 49 -3.43 -6.17 3.43
CA CYS A 49 -4.40 -5.15 3.06
C CYS A 49 -4.12 -4.61 1.66
N GLY A 50 -5.15 -4.03 1.04
CA GLY A 50 -5.06 -3.28 -0.20
C GLY A 50 -4.96 -1.77 0.06
N ASP A 51 -5.33 -0.99 -0.95
CA ASP A 51 -5.30 0.48 -0.94
C ASP A 51 -6.18 1.06 0.16
N ILE A 52 -5.70 2.11 0.82
CA ILE A 52 -6.45 2.86 1.85
C ILE A 52 -6.71 4.33 1.46
N HIS A 53 -5.93 4.85 0.49
CA HIS A 53 -6.09 6.18 -0.11
C HIS A 53 -6.23 7.34 0.88
N GLY A 54 -5.44 7.34 1.95
CA GLY A 54 -5.42 8.41 2.94
C GLY A 54 -6.70 8.50 3.80
N GLN A 55 -7.58 7.50 3.76
CA GLN A 55 -8.78 7.42 4.61
C GLN A 55 -8.36 7.04 6.04
N PHE A 56 -7.86 8.03 6.80
CA PHE A 56 -7.18 7.82 8.09
C PHE A 56 -8.03 7.06 9.11
N TYR A 57 -9.30 7.43 9.29
CA TYR A 57 -10.19 6.78 10.26
C TYR A 57 -10.50 5.33 9.87
N ASP A 58 -10.59 5.05 8.56
CA ASP A 58 -10.76 3.70 8.05
C ASP A 58 -9.47 2.87 8.19
N LEU A 59 -8.29 3.50 8.18
CA LEU A 59 -7.02 2.87 8.51
C LEU A 59 -6.95 2.45 9.99
N GLU A 60 -7.42 3.29 10.90
CA GLU A 60 -7.51 2.93 12.32
C GLU A 60 -8.44 1.73 12.52
N GLU A 61 -9.60 1.72 11.85
CA GLU A 61 -10.53 0.58 11.89
C GLU A 61 -9.90 -0.69 11.28
N LEU A 62 -9.16 -0.57 10.18
CA LEU A 62 -8.39 -1.66 9.61
C LEU A 62 -7.41 -2.27 10.63
N PHE A 63 -6.68 -1.45 11.38
CA PHE A 63 -5.77 -1.93 12.43
C PHE A 63 -6.49 -2.58 13.60
N ASN A 64 -7.68 -2.11 13.96
CA ASN A 64 -8.52 -2.74 14.99
C ASN A 64 -8.92 -4.17 14.60
N ILE A 65 -9.17 -4.41 13.31
CA ILE A 65 -9.64 -5.70 12.78
C ILE A 65 -8.47 -6.64 12.46
N GLY A 66 -7.41 -6.12 11.85
CA GLY A 66 -6.31 -6.89 11.22
C GLY A 66 -5.00 -6.92 11.99
N GLY A 67 -4.84 -6.04 13.00
CA GLY A 67 -3.54 -5.84 13.64
C GLY A 67 -2.60 -4.96 12.80
N HIS A 68 -1.37 -4.77 13.28
CA HIS A 68 -0.37 -3.95 12.60
C HIS A 68 0.27 -4.71 11.42
N VAL A 69 0.52 -4.01 10.33
CA VAL A 69 0.95 -4.61 9.04
C VAL A 69 2.30 -4.07 8.56
N PRO A 70 3.15 -4.89 7.91
CA PRO A 70 4.20 -4.41 7.02
C PRO A 70 3.61 -3.92 5.69
N GLN A 71 4.19 -2.87 5.10
CA GLN A 71 3.68 -2.22 3.88
C GLN A 71 4.53 -2.53 2.65
N THR A 72 3.89 -2.59 1.47
CA THR A 72 4.55 -2.62 0.15
C THR A 72 4.19 -1.37 -0.66
N LYS A 73 5.05 -1.02 -1.66
CA LYS A 73 4.87 0.16 -2.51
C LYS A 73 3.67 0.01 -3.44
N GLY A 74 2.80 1.03 -3.49
CA GLY A 74 1.76 1.20 -4.49
C GLY A 74 2.13 2.23 -5.58
N ASN A 75 1.27 2.38 -6.59
CA ASN A 75 1.50 3.31 -7.70
C ASN A 75 1.34 4.79 -7.30
N HIS A 76 0.64 5.09 -6.23
CA HIS A 76 0.49 6.45 -5.70
C HIS A 76 1.71 6.92 -4.89
N GLU A 77 2.59 6.01 -4.46
CA GLU A 77 3.82 6.32 -3.73
C GLU A 77 4.93 6.77 -4.69
N THR A 78 4.68 7.86 -5.43
CA THR A 78 5.64 8.51 -6.34
C THR A 78 5.56 10.02 -6.30
N SER A 79 6.66 10.70 -6.55
CA SER A 79 6.72 12.17 -6.54
C SER A 79 5.83 12.81 -7.62
N GLN A 80 5.58 12.13 -8.74
CA GLN A 80 4.73 12.63 -9.83
C GLN A 80 3.25 12.51 -9.47
N ILE A 81 2.80 11.33 -9.07
CA ILE A 81 1.40 11.05 -8.74
C ILE A 81 0.96 11.87 -7.51
N THR A 82 1.80 11.99 -6.49
CA THR A 82 1.52 12.78 -5.29
C THR A 82 1.29 14.26 -5.57
N LYS A 83 1.88 14.83 -6.63
CA LYS A 83 1.59 16.20 -7.08
C LYS A 83 0.22 16.33 -7.73
N VAL A 84 -0.18 15.32 -8.51
CA VAL A 84 -1.45 15.35 -9.25
C VAL A 84 -2.63 15.16 -8.30
N TYR A 85 -2.50 14.30 -7.28
CA TYR A 85 -3.58 13.93 -6.37
C TYR A 85 -3.54 14.67 -5.02
N GLY A 86 -2.78 15.76 -4.90
CA GLY A 86 -2.93 16.73 -3.82
C GLY A 86 -2.05 16.51 -2.60
N PHE A 87 -1.31 15.42 -2.47
CA PHE A 87 -0.41 15.20 -1.32
C PHE A 87 0.70 16.27 -1.23
N TYR A 88 1.21 16.72 -2.38
CA TYR A 88 2.14 17.86 -2.41
C TYR A 88 1.51 19.12 -1.81
N ASP A 89 0.29 19.46 -2.25
CA ASP A 89 -0.41 20.64 -1.78
C ASP A 89 -0.77 20.52 -0.30
N GLU A 90 -1.15 19.34 0.15
CA GLU A 90 -1.41 19.05 1.56
C GLU A 90 -0.16 19.29 2.42
N CYS A 91 1.00 18.75 2.03
CA CYS A 91 2.26 18.98 2.72
C CYS A 91 2.62 20.47 2.73
N PHE A 92 2.50 21.15 1.59
CA PHE A 92 2.80 22.57 1.48
C PHE A 92 1.90 23.43 2.38
N ASN A 93 0.62 23.12 2.44
CA ASN A 93 -0.35 23.83 3.30
C ASN A 93 -0.09 23.61 4.79
N LYS A 94 0.31 22.40 5.17
CA LYS A 94 0.57 22.03 6.58
C LYS A 94 1.92 22.57 7.10
N TYR A 95 2.98 22.54 6.27
CA TYR A 95 4.35 22.88 6.68
C TYR A 95 4.84 24.21 6.13
N GLY A 96 4.12 24.86 5.21
CA GLY A 96 4.52 26.12 4.60
C GLY A 96 5.65 26.00 3.57
N ASN A 97 6.11 24.80 3.27
CA ASN A 97 7.19 24.49 2.33
C ASN A 97 7.08 23.06 1.78
N ALA A 98 7.97 22.68 0.85
CA ALA A 98 7.96 21.36 0.20
C ALA A 98 8.89 20.33 0.86
N ASN A 99 9.52 20.60 2.00
CA ASN A 99 10.51 19.68 2.57
C ASN A 99 9.87 18.38 3.06
N ALA A 100 8.77 18.46 3.82
CA ALA A 100 8.02 17.30 4.28
C ALA A 100 7.61 16.38 3.13
N TRP A 101 7.13 16.96 2.02
CA TRP A 101 6.80 16.19 0.81
C TRP A 101 8.04 15.51 0.21
N LYS A 102 9.20 16.20 0.12
CA LYS A 102 10.44 15.60 -0.39
C LYS A 102 10.92 14.45 0.48
N ASP A 103 10.86 14.61 1.80
CA ASP A 103 11.28 13.57 2.74
C ASP A 103 10.36 12.33 2.62
N CYS A 104 9.05 12.50 2.51
CA CYS A 104 8.13 11.39 2.22
C CYS A 104 8.40 10.73 0.87
N CYS A 105 8.68 11.50 -0.20
CA CYS A 105 8.99 10.93 -1.51
C CYS A 105 10.26 10.06 -1.49
N ARG A 106 11.27 10.42 -0.70
CA ARG A 106 12.45 9.55 -0.51
C ARG A 106 12.09 8.20 0.09
N VAL A 107 11.19 8.18 1.07
CA VAL A 107 10.66 6.93 1.63
C VAL A 107 9.91 6.15 0.54
N PHE A 108 9.05 6.80 -0.22
CA PHE A 108 8.27 6.15 -1.29
C PHE A 108 9.16 5.50 -2.35
N ASP A 109 10.27 6.13 -2.74
CA ASP A 109 11.19 5.57 -3.73
C ASP A 109 11.90 4.30 -3.20
N LEU A 110 12.03 4.13 -1.89
CA LEU A 110 12.67 2.99 -1.25
C LEU A 110 11.73 1.87 -0.80
N LEU A 111 10.40 2.05 -0.85
CA LEU A 111 9.45 1.00 -0.46
C LEU A 111 9.66 -0.28 -1.27
N THR A 112 9.50 -1.43 -0.61
CA THR A 112 9.61 -2.75 -1.23
C THR A 112 8.54 -2.94 -2.32
N VAL A 113 8.88 -3.65 -3.39
CA VAL A 113 8.02 -3.79 -4.59
C VAL A 113 7.01 -4.92 -4.42
N ALA A 114 7.41 -5.99 -3.73
CA ALA A 114 6.62 -7.20 -3.55
C ALA A 114 6.89 -7.84 -2.19
N ALA A 115 6.00 -8.71 -1.75
CA ALA A 115 6.22 -9.62 -0.64
C ALA A 115 5.90 -11.07 -1.05
N LEU A 116 6.62 -12.03 -0.47
CA LEU A 116 6.43 -13.44 -0.73
C LEU A 116 6.14 -14.17 0.59
N ILE A 117 4.89 -14.62 0.76
CA ILE A 117 4.43 -15.30 1.97
C ILE A 117 4.67 -16.80 1.83
N ASP A 118 5.44 -17.38 2.78
CA ASP A 118 5.76 -18.82 2.86
C ASP A 118 6.20 -19.40 1.50
N GLU A 119 6.91 -18.62 0.68
CA GLU A 119 7.38 -19.00 -0.67
C GLU A 119 6.27 -19.38 -1.68
N ALA A 120 5.00 -19.23 -1.34
CA ALA A 120 3.86 -19.70 -2.12
C ALA A 120 2.88 -18.61 -2.54
N VAL A 121 2.76 -17.50 -1.79
CA VAL A 121 1.84 -16.41 -2.10
C VAL A 121 2.62 -15.14 -2.41
N LEU A 122 2.52 -14.67 -3.65
CA LEU A 122 3.13 -13.40 -4.06
C LEU A 122 2.15 -12.24 -3.86
N CYS A 123 2.57 -11.24 -3.08
CA CYS A 123 1.84 -9.99 -2.89
C CYS A 123 2.51 -8.88 -3.72
N VAL A 124 1.75 -8.24 -4.58
CA VAL A 124 2.15 -7.09 -5.41
C VAL A 124 1.02 -6.07 -5.43
N HIS A 125 1.30 -4.80 -5.77
CA HIS A 125 0.25 -3.79 -5.78
C HIS A 125 -0.70 -3.95 -6.98
N GLY A 126 -0.23 -3.78 -8.20
CA GLY A 126 -1.07 -3.76 -9.40
C GLY A 126 -1.18 -5.12 -10.11
N GLY A 127 -0.12 -5.90 -10.11
CA GLY A 127 -0.08 -7.20 -10.81
C GLY A 127 1.32 -7.57 -11.27
N LEU A 128 1.42 -8.23 -12.43
CA LEU A 128 2.69 -8.68 -13.01
C LEU A 128 2.93 -8.04 -14.39
N SER A 129 4.20 -7.94 -14.79
CA SER A 129 4.61 -7.52 -16.13
C SER A 129 4.74 -8.70 -17.08
N PRO A 130 4.37 -8.55 -18.36
CA PRO A 130 4.71 -9.54 -19.40
C PRO A 130 6.22 -9.65 -19.64
N GLU A 131 7.01 -8.67 -19.20
CA GLU A 131 8.47 -8.67 -19.31
C GLU A 131 9.17 -9.45 -18.19
N ILE A 132 8.44 -9.80 -17.13
CA ILE A 132 8.93 -10.54 -15.96
C ILE A 132 8.34 -11.94 -15.95
N SER A 133 9.19 -12.95 -16.04
CA SER A 133 8.82 -14.36 -15.95
C SER A 133 9.28 -15.04 -14.66
N MET A 134 10.27 -14.46 -13.98
CA MET A 134 10.89 -15.03 -12.77
C MET A 134 10.91 -14.02 -11.61
N LEU A 135 10.72 -14.51 -10.37
CA LEU A 135 10.86 -13.72 -9.14
C LEU A 135 12.23 -13.04 -9.03
N ASP A 136 13.29 -13.66 -9.52
CA ASP A 136 14.64 -13.09 -9.48
C ASP A 136 14.75 -11.80 -10.31
N GLN A 137 13.97 -11.66 -11.36
CA GLN A 137 13.92 -10.40 -12.12
C GLN A 137 13.31 -9.27 -11.29
N ILE A 138 12.31 -9.56 -10.43
CA ILE A 138 11.76 -8.57 -9.49
C ILE A 138 12.82 -8.19 -8.44
N ARG A 139 13.58 -9.17 -7.95
CA ARG A 139 14.67 -8.94 -6.98
C ARG A 139 15.76 -8.02 -7.51
N CYS A 140 15.99 -8.02 -8.82
CA CYS A 140 17.02 -7.22 -9.51
C CYS A 140 16.55 -5.82 -9.94
N ILE A 141 15.30 -5.44 -9.71
CA ILE A 141 14.80 -4.09 -10.05
C ILE A 141 15.55 -3.05 -9.21
N ASP A 142 16.05 -2.00 -9.85
CA ASP A 142 16.48 -0.79 -9.14
C ASP A 142 15.22 -0.01 -8.72
N ARG A 143 14.84 -0.11 -7.44
CA ARG A 143 13.66 0.57 -6.90
C ARG A 143 13.93 1.99 -6.42
N ASN A 144 15.20 2.35 -6.21
CA ASN A 144 15.60 3.68 -5.76
C ASN A 144 15.55 4.69 -6.91
N GLN A 145 14.39 4.78 -7.54
CA GLN A 145 14.12 5.68 -8.66
C GLN A 145 12.62 5.98 -8.74
N GLN A 146 12.29 7.02 -9.50
CA GLN A 146 10.90 7.27 -9.87
C GLN A 146 10.37 6.11 -10.75
N ILE A 147 9.11 5.73 -10.55
CA ILE A 147 8.48 4.69 -11.36
C ILE A 147 8.46 5.15 -12.82
N PRO A 148 9.06 4.41 -13.76
CA PRO A 148 9.05 4.76 -15.17
C PRO A 148 7.63 4.66 -15.74
N HIS A 149 7.34 5.38 -16.83
CA HIS A 149 6.02 5.35 -17.47
C HIS A 149 5.68 4.05 -18.19
N LYS A 150 6.65 3.15 -18.39
CA LYS A 150 6.50 1.86 -19.08
C LYS A 150 7.55 0.87 -18.56
N GLY A 151 7.29 -0.42 -18.78
CA GLY A 151 8.23 -1.51 -18.50
C GLY A 151 7.95 -2.22 -17.18
N ALA A 152 8.76 -3.21 -16.89
CA ALA A 152 8.57 -4.18 -15.83
C ALA A 152 8.21 -3.58 -14.46
N PHE A 153 8.89 -2.54 -14.04
CA PHE A 153 8.63 -1.89 -12.75
C PHE A 153 7.28 -1.15 -12.72
N CYS A 154 6.88 -0.53 -13.82
CA CYS A 154 5.56 0.08 -13.97
C CYS A 154 4.45 -0.99 -13.96
N ASP A 155 4.66 -2.09 -14.68
CA ASP A 155 3.67 -3.14 -14.88
C ASP A 155 3.41 -3.98 -13.63
N LEU A 156 4.41 -4.18 -12.75
CA LEU A 156 4.23 -4.80 -11.43
C LEU A 156 3.16 -4.07 -10.60
N LEU A 157 2.90 -2.84 -11.00
CA LEU A 157 1.83 -2.04 -10.45
C LEU A 157 0.55 -2.16 -11.30
N CYS A 158 0.52 -2.94 -12.44
CA CYS A 158 -0.61 -2.96 -13.38
C CYS A 158 -1.16 -4.28 -13.97
N TYR A 159 -0.44 -5.40 -14.36
CA TYR A 159 -1.12 -6.62 -14.93
C TYR A 159 -0.24 -7.85 -15.33
N VAL A 160 -0.82 -9.11 -15.36
CA VAL A 160 -0.60 -10.46 -15.98
C VAL A 160 -0.16 -11.62 -15.05
N THR A 161 -0.80 -12.86 -15.18
CA THR A 161 -0.81 -13.82 -14.06
C THR A 161 -0.36 -15.27 -14.30
N GLU A 162 -0.91 -16.03 -15.27
CA GLU A 162 -0.85 -17.50 -15.20
C GLU A 162 0.51 -18.14 -15.49
N LEU A 163 1.24 -17.66 -16.49
CA LEU A 163 2.52 -18.25 -16.85
C LEU A 163 3.56 -18.01 -15.74
N PHE A 164 3.55 -16.81 -15.15
CA PHE A 164 4.46 -16.45 -14.07
C PHE A 164 4.30 -17.38 -12.85
N MET A 165 3.07 -17.69 -12.45
CA MET A 165 2.80 -18.56 -11.31
C MET A 165 3.37 -19.97 -11.50
N ASN A 166 3.21 -20.52 -12.70
CA ASN A 166 3.70 -21.86 -13.00
C ASN A 166 5.24 -21.92 -13.01
N TYR A 167 5.92 -20.90 -13.57
CA TYR A 167 7.39 -20.84 -13.59
C TYR A 167 7.99 -20.64 -12.20
N ASN A 168 7.28 -19.96 -11.29
CA ASN A 168 7.78 -19.61 -9.97
C ASN A 168 7.18 -20.49 -8.84
N ASN A 169 6.41 -21.52 -9.21
CA ASN A 169 5.76 -22.46 -8.28
C ASN A 169 4.93 -21.75 -7.20
N LEU A 170 4.10 -20.76 -7.63
CA LEU A 170 3.24 -20.01 -6.75
C LEU A 170 1.81 -20.57 -6.74
N ASP A 171 1.19 -20.57 -5.58
CA ASP A 171 -0.20 -21.00 -5.39
C ASP A 171 -1.19 -19.86 -5.61
N LEU A 172 -0.83 -18.65 -5.19
CA LEU A 172 -1.72 -17.48 -5.22
C LEU A 172 -0.94 -16.19 -5.49
N ILE A 173 -1.55 -15.29 -6.25
CA ILE A 173 -1.16 -13.87 -6.32
C ILE A 173 -2.21 -13.05 -5.57
N CYS A 174 -1.77 -12.29 -4.58
CA CYS A 174 -2.59 -11.34 -3.86
C CYS A 174 -2.24 -9.92 -4.32
N ARG A 175 -3.22 -9.16 -4.78
CA ARG A 175 -2.98 -7.81 -5.29
C ARG A 175 -4.10 -6.83 -4.90
N ALA A 176 -3.89 -5.54 -5.15
CA ALA A 176 -4.80 -4.44 -4.84
C ALA A 176 -5.13 -3.59 -6.08
N HIS A 177 -5.04 -2.28 -6.03
CA HIS A 177 -5.09 -1.32 -7.14
C HIS A 177 -6.43 -1.18 -7.87
N GLN A 178 -7.28 -2.20 -7.94
CA GLN A 178 -8.59 -2.11 -8.57
C GLN A 178 -9.71 -2.19 -7.55
N LEU A 179 -10.65 -1.24 -7.65
CA LEU A 179 -11.84 -1.22 -6.80
C LEU A 179 -12.65 -2.50 -6.96
N VAL A 180 -12.98 -3.13 -5.85
CA VAL A 180 -13.90 -4.27 -5.77
C VAL A 180 -15.01 -3.94 -4.78
N ASN A 181 -16.26 -3.94 -5.25
CA ASN A 181 -17.39 -3.51 -4.43
C ASN A 181 -17.60 -4.40 -3.19
N GLU A 182 -17.29 -5.68 -3.32
CA GLU A 182 -17.40 -6.68 -2.25
C GLU A 182 -16.20 -6.71 -1.31
N GLY A 183 -15.22 -5.81 -1.50
CA GLY A 183 -13.98 -5.72 -0.72
C GLY A 183 -12.88 -6.67 -1.19
N TYR A 184 -13.19 -7.83 -1.74
CA TYR A 184 -12.22 -8.74 -2.37
C TYR A 184 -12.86 -9.54 -3.50
N LYS A 185 -12.03 -10.04 -4.43
CA LYS A 185 -12.48 -10.85 -5.55
C LYS A 185 -11.42 -11.85 -5.98
N TYR A 186 -11.78 -13.13 -5.99
CA TYR A 186 -10.96 -14.16 -6.60
C TYR A 186 -11.19 -14.25 -8.11
N MET A 187 -10.13 -14.48 -8.84
CA MET A 187 -10.09 -14.67 -10.30
C MET A 187 -9.21 -15.86 -10.67
N PHE A 188 -9.32 -16.36 -11.92
CA PHE A 188 -8.48 -17.43 -12.46
C PHE A 188 -8.47 -18.69 -11.56
N ASP A 189 -9.63 -19.28 -11.33
CA ASP A 189 -9.80 -20.45 -10.47
C ASP A 189 -9.13 -20.30 -9.09
N LYS A 190 -9.29 -19.10 -8.50
CA LYS A 190 -8.72 -18.70 -7.21
C LYS A 190 -7.19 -18.58 -7.18
N ARG A 191 -6.55 -18.48 -8.34
CA ARG A 191 -5.09 -18.25 -8.42
C ARG A 191 -4.69 -16.79 -8.25
N LEU A 192 -5.65 -15.86 -8.31
CA LEU A 192 -5.44 -14.44 -8.03
C LEU A 192 -6.56 -13.93 -7.13
N VAL A 193 -6.21 -13.11 -6.15
CA VAL A 193 -7.18 -12.37 -5.35
C VAL A 193 -6.85 -10.87 -5.38
N THR A 194 -7.87 -10.07 -5.66
CA THR A 194 -7.82 -8.61 -5.46
C THR A 194 -8.38 -8.31 -4.08
N VAL A 195 -7.64 -7.53 -3.28
CA VAL A 195 -8.03 -7.05 -1.95
C VAL A 195 -8.15 -5.54 -2.01
N TRP A 196 -9.29 -4.99 -1.57
CA TRP A 196 -9.54 -3.56 -1.53
C TRP A 196 -9.86 -3.13 -0.11
N SER A 197 -9.08 -2.20 0.46
CA SER A 197 -9.17 -1.83 1.87
C SER A 197 -9.64 -0.38 2.13
N ALA A 198 -10.04 0.37 1.09
CA ALA A 198 -10.66 1.69 1.23
C ALA A 198 -12.20 1.58 1.15
N PRO A 199 -12.94 1.54 2.28
CA PRO A 199 -14.39 1.42 2.25
C PRO A 199 -15.03 2.73 1.80
N ASN A 200 -16.19 2.66 1.15
CA ASN A 200 -16.88 3.82 0.58
C ASN A 200 -15.90 4.77 -0.13
N TYR A 201 -15.11 4.23 -1.04
CA TYR A 201 -14.01 4.92 -1.70
C TYR A 201 -14.42 6.30 -2.23
N CYS A 202 -13.56 7.29 -2.02
CA CYS A 202 -13.85 8.71 -2.27
C CYS A 202 -15.11 9.22 -1.53
N TYR A 203 -15.56 8.52 -0.48
CA TYR A 203 -16.77 8.79 0.30
C TYR A 203 -18.07 8.78 -0.53
N ARG A 204 -18.08 8.04 -1.66
CA ARG A 204 -19.21 8.00 -2.61
C ARG A 204 -19.45 6.66 -3.30
N CYS A 205 -18.46 5.77 -3.35
CA CYS A 205 -18.57 4.53 -4.12
C CYS A 205 -19.44 3.46 -3.45
N GLY A 206 -19.70 3.57 -2.14
CA GLY A 206 -20.56 2.64 -1.40
C GLY A 206 -20.03 1.22 -1.28
N ASN A 207 -18.76 0.98 -1.66
CA ASN A 207 -18.13 -0.33 -1.59
C ASN A 207 -17.79 -0.72 -0.15
N VAL A 208 -17.76 -2.03 0.09
CA VAL A 208 -17.19 -2.63 1.29
C VAL A 208 -15.67 -2.76 1.12
N ALA A 209 -14.94 -2.76 2.21
CA ALA A 209 -13.50 -3.04 2.23
C ALA A 209 -13.21 -4.41 2.85
N SER A 210 -12.02 -4.92 2.60
CA SER A 210 -11.54 -6.15 3.20
C SER A 210 -10.06 -6.10 3.55
N ILE A 211 -9.66 -6.99 4.46
CA ILE A 211 -8.30 -7.44 4.66
C ILE A 211 -8.26 -8.96 4.52
N MET A 212 -7.11 -9.51 4.11
CA MET A 212 -6.93 -10.94 3.93
C MET A 212 -5.96 -11.48 4.99
N GLU A 213 -6.46 -12.29 5.91
CA GLU A 213 -5.65 -12.93 6.94
C GLU A 213 -5.19 -14.31 6.46
N PHE A 214 -3.90 -14.48 6.24
CA PHE A 214 -3.29 -15.76 5.93
C PHE A 214 -2.87 -16.44 7.23
N LYS A 215 -3.52 -17.56 7.56
CA LYS A 215 -3.13 -18.44 8.68
C LYS A 215 -2.02 -19.39 8.25
N THR A 216 -2.05 -19.81 7.00
CA THR A 216 -1.01 -20.54 6.26
C THR A 216 -1.05 -20.06 4.81
N ALA A 217 -0.06 -20.37 3.99
CA ALA A 217 -0.07 -20.06 2.57
C ALA A 217 -1.31 -20.59 1.83
N SER A 218 -1.84 -21.75 2.24
CA SER A 218 -3.00 -22.40 1.63
C SER A 218 -4.34 -22.08 2.29
N PHE A 219 -4.35 -21.34 3.41
CA PHE A 219 -5.57 -21.01 4.14
C PHE A 219 -5.62 -19.54 4.53
N SER A 220 -6.52 -18.82 3.87
CA SER A 220 -6.78 -17.40 4.12
C SER A 220 -8.24 -17.12 4.42
N ILE A 221 -8.49 -16.07 5.18
CA ILE A 221 -9.82 -15.60 5.57
C ILE A 221 -9.92 -14.12 5.22
N ALA A 222 -10.90 -13.74 4.39
CA ALA A 222 -11.23 -12.34 4.17
C ALA A 222 -12.09 -11.82 5.34
N LYS A 223 -11.65 -10.73 5.96
CA LYS A 223 -12.44 -9.99 6.95
C LYS A 223 -12.95 -8.72 6.28
N LEU A 224 -14.27 -8.54 6.26
CA LEU A 224 -14.92 -7.39 5.66
C LEU A 224 -15.11 -6.29 6.70
N PHE A 225 -15.03 -5.03 6.28
CA PHE A 225 -15.36 -3.88 7.09
C PHE A 225 -15.99 -2.76 6.27
N GLN A 226 -16.71 -1.88 6.94
CA GLN A 226 -17.37 -0.72 6.35
C GLN A 226 -16.66 0.56 6.76
N ALA A 227 -16.96 1.65 6.06
CA ALA A 227 -16.44 2.95 6.40
C ALA A 227 -16.89 3.37 7.81
N VAL A 228 -15.98 4.01 8.53
CA VAL A 228 -16.30 4.67 9.80
C VAL A 228 -17.41 5.69 9.56
N PRO A 229 -18.45 5.78 10.41
CA PRO A 229 -19.57 6.71 10.24
C PRO A 229 -19.11 8.17 10.12
N ASP A 230 -19.81 8.96 9.32
CA ASP A 230 -19.49 10.39 9.11
C ASP A 230 -19.49 11.21 10.41
N SER A 231 -20.27 10.78 11.41
CA SER A 231 -20.30 11.41 12.74
C SER A 231 -19.01 11.22 13.56
N GLU A 232 -18.18 10.27 13.18
CA GLU A 232 -16.93 9.92 13.87
C GLU A 232 -15.69 10.39 13.10
N ARG A 233 -15.88 11.08 11.96
CA ARG A 233 -14.80 11.58 11.09
C ARG A 233 -14.78 13.10 11.08
N GLU A 234 -13.60 13.67 11.21
CA GLU A 234 -13.34 15.06 10.82
C GLU A 234 -12.80 15.06 9.38
N VAL A 235 -13.67 15.23 8.39
CA VAL A 235 -13.26 15.36 6.99
C VAL A 235 -13.00 16.83 6.72
N PRO A 236 -11.77 17.24 6.34
CA PRO A 236 -11.52 18.61 5.91
C PRO A 236 -12.42 18.98 4.72
N PRO A 237 -12.87 20.24 4.59
CA PRO A 237 -13.64 20.67 3.43
C PRO A 237 -12.83 20.36 2.16
N GLN A 238 -13.36 19.47 1.32
CA GLN A 238 -12.69 18.99 0.12
C GLN A 238 -12.46 20.12 -0.86
N LEU A 239 -11.19 20.39 -1.17
CA LEU A 239 -10.82 20.87 -2.50
C LEU A 239 -11.06 19.68 -3.44
N THR A 240 -12.15 19.73 -4.19
CA THR A 240 -12.59 18.67 -5.09
C THR A 240 -11.63 18.53 -6.27
N THR A 241 -10.54 17.81 -6.10
CA THR A 241 -9.84 17.23 -7.25
C THR A 241 -10.59 15.93 -7.56
N PRO A 242 -11.18 15.75 -8.75
CA PRO A 242 -11.84 14.50 -9.07
C PRO A 242 -10.79 13.39 -9.12
N TYR A 243 -10.87 12.46 -8.19
CA TYR A 243 -10.13 11.19 -8.29
C TYR A 243 -10.74 10.41 -9.46
N PHE A 244 -9.97 10.24 -10.52
CA PHE A 244 -10.36 9.36 -11.62
C PHE A 244 -10.07 7.91 -11.22
N LEU A 245 -11.06 7.06 -11.47
CA LEU A 245 -10.98 5.61 -11.40
C LEU A 245 -10.11 5.07 -12.54
#